data_a084163d9c062c9c860108723dbd0686
#
_entry.id   a084163d9c062c9c860108723dbd0686
#
_cell.length_a   1.000
_cell.length_b   1.000
_cell.length_c   1.000
_cell.angle_alpha   90.00
_cell.angle_beta   90.00
_cell.angle_gamma   90.00
#
_symmetry.space_group_name_H-M   'P 1'
#
loop_
_entity.id
_entity.type
_entity.pdbx_description
1 polymer ?
#
loop_
_entity_poly.entity_id
_entity_poly.type
_entity_poly.pdbx_seq_one_letter_code
_entity_poly.pdbx_strand_id
1 'polypeptide(L)'
;MLRVILASFLIAGVSVASWAEDITYRKHIRPLWEQKCAACHNASAPYLGDFDENKKKYEAQMKGPRMDTYADLISFIGWPDTGAIMRRLDDGKSAAGGKPGNMYQNLGATEEERQKNLKLFKEWVGKDGWKLNRWEARGKVPAITKEDMDKIKVKY
;
A
#
# COMPACT_ATOMS: atom_id res chain seq x y z
N MET A 1 48.03 38.24 -40.72
CA MET A 1 47.67 37.96 -39.29
C MET A 1 46.19 37.69 -39.23
N LEU A 2 45.83 36.42 -39.15
CA LEU A 2 44.42 35.96 -39.12
C LEU A 2 43.98 35.72 -37.64
N ARG A 3 43.05 36.54 -37.15
CA ARG A 3 42.51 36.39 -35.78
C ARG A 3 41.32 35.43 -35.83
N VAL A 4 41.48 34.24 -35.27
CA VAL A 4 40.41 33.26 -35.01
C VAL A 4 39.71 33.65 -33.74
N ILE A 5 38.42 34.03 -33.82
CA ILE A 5 37.57 34.28 -32.68
C ILE A 5 36.87 32.94 -32.34
N LEU A 6 37.25 32.32 -31.23
CA LEU A 6 36.53 31.18 -30.64
C LEU A 6 35.30 31.71 -29.92
N ALA A 7 34.11 31.43 -30.46
CA ALA A 7 32.84 31.64 -29.77
C ALA A 7 32.54 30.45 -28.87
N SER A 8 32.67 30.63 -27.56
CA SER A 8 32.28 29.63 -26.56
C SER A 8 30.77 29.65 -26.38
N PHE A 9 30.10 28.61 -26.86
CA PHE A 9 28.66 28.39 -26.57
C PHE A 9 28.51 27.81 -25.15
N LEU A 10 28.02 28.63 -24.24
CA LEU A 10 27.55 28.19 -22.92
C LEU A 10 26.18 27.49 -23.08
N ILE A 11 26.13 26.19 -23.05
CA ILE A 11 24.89 25.42 -22.96
C ILE A 11 24.41 25.51 -21.52
N ALA A 12 23.43 26.38 -21.25
CA ALA A 12 22.72 26.41 -19.99
C ALA A 12 21.84 25.15 -19.89
N GLY A 13 22.29 24.15 -19.10
CA GLY A 13 21.53 22.97 -18.80
C GLY A 13 20.28 23.33 -18.00
N VAL A 14 19.10 23.25 -18.60
CA VAL A 14 17.82 23.36 -17.90
C VAL A 14 17.60 22.08 -17.13
N SER A 15 17.87 22.10 -15.83
CA SER A 15 17.48 21.00 -14.92
C SER A 15 15.98 20.99 -14.77
N VAL A 16 15.29 20.13 -15.52
CA VAL A 16 13.87 19.82 -15.28
C VAL A 16 13.79 19.03 -13.96
N ALA A 17 13.38 19.69 -12.89
CA ALA A 17 13.02 19.03 -11.66
C ALA A 17 11.84 18.10 -11.96
N SER A 18 12.09 16.79 -12.03
CA SER A 18 11.04 15.78 -12.11
C SER A 18 10.32 15.75 -10.76
N TRP A 19 9.18 16.39 -10.68
CA TRP A 19 8.27 16.23 -9.54
C TRP A 19 7.74 14.82 -9.60
N ALA A 20 8.20 13.97 -8.68
CA ALA A 20 7.61 12.64 -8.54
C ALA A 20 6.12 12.81 -8.21
N GLU A 21 5.26 12.26 -9.06
CA GLU A 21 3.80 12.34 -8.84
C GLU A 21 3.45 11.62 -7.55
N ASP A 22 2.64 12.26 -6.71
CA ASP A 22 2.14 11.64 -5.47
C ASP A 22 1.29 10.40 -5.78
N ILE A 23 1.56 9.31 -5.08
CA ILE A 23 0.72 8.12 -5.17
C ILE A 23 -0.62 8.40 -4.49
N THR A 24 -1.71 8.25 -5.24
CA THR A 24 -3.08 8.49 -4.77
C THR A 24 -3.94 7.24 -4.91
N TYR A 25 -5.02 7.17 -4.13
CA TYR A 25 -6.00 6.09 -4.23
C TYR A 25 -6.57 5.99 -5.65
N ARG A 26 -7.13 7.09 -6.17
CA ARG A 26 -7.85 7.09 -7.46
C ARG A 26 -6.99 6.64 -8.64
N LYS A 27 -5.78 7.18 -8.73
CA LYS A 27 -4.93 6.95 -9.90
C LYS A 27 -4.13 5.65 -9.83
N HIS A 28 -3.73 5.23 -8.63
CA HIS A 28 -2.74 4.18 -8.46
C HIS A 28 -3.26 2.97 -7.68
N ILE A 29 -3.89 3.19 -6.53
CA ILE A 29 -4.27 2.10 -5.65
C ILE A 29 -5.56 1.44 -6.10
N ARG A 30 -6.60 2.21 -6.46
CA ARG A 30 -7.87 1.66 -6.89
C ARG A 30 -7.75 0.73 -8.11
N PRO A 31 -7.08 1.10 -9.22
CA PRO A 31 -6.90 0.18 -10.35
C PRO A 31 -6.13 -1.08 -9.99
N LEU A 32 -5.10 -0.96 -9.16
CA LEU A 32 -4.33 -2.09 -8.66
C LEU A 32 -5.21 -2.99 -7.78
N TRP A 33 -5.98 -2.39 -6.87
CA TRP A 33 -6.90 -3.12 -5.99
C TRP A 33 -7.98 -3.86 -6.79
N GLU A 34 -8.61 -3.21 -7.78
CA GLU A 34 -9.60 -3.82 -8.67
C GLU A 34 -9.03 -5.06 -9.39
N GLN A 35 -7.78 -5.00 -9.81
CA GLN A 35 -7.12 -6.10 -10.51
C GLN A 35 -6.69 -7.25 -9.57
N LYS A 36 -6.21 -6.96 -8.37
CA LYS A 36 -5.54 -7.93 -7.50
C LYS A 36 -6.34 -8.37 -6.27
N CYS A 37 -7.31 -7.57 -5.83
CA CYS A 37 -8.01 -7.78 -4.57
C CYS A 37 -9.51 -7.98 -4.72
N ALA A 38 -10.12 -7.40 -5.76
CA ALA A 38 -11.57 -7.37 -5.93
C ALA A 38 -12.22 -8.76 -6.02
N ALA A 39 -11.51 -9.78 -6.51
CA ALA A 39 -12.04 -11.14 -6.60
C ALA A 39 -12.58 -11.66 -5.24
N CYS A 40 -11.90 -11.33 -4.14
CA CYS A 40 -12.23 -11.82 -2.80
C CYS A 40 -12.77 -10.73 -1.85
N HIS A 41 -12.55 -9.43 -2.16
CA HIS A 41 -12.82 -8.31 -1.26
C HIS A 41 -13.83 -7.28 -1.78
N ASN A 42 -14.60 -7.63 -2.81
CA ASN A 42 -15.55 -6.74 -3.49
C ASN A 42 -16.83 -6.46 -2.67
N ALA A 43 -17.78 -5.73 -3.27
CA ALA A 43 -19.06 -5.36 -2.65
C ALA A 43 -19.93 -6.54 -2.19
N SER A 44 -19.73 -7.76 -2.73
CA SER A 44 -20.41 -8.97 -2.29
C SER A 44 -19.72 -9.70 -1.13
N ALA A 45 -18.58 -9.20 -0.71
CA ALA A 45 -17.84 -9.73 0.44
C ALA A 45 -18.49 -9.27 1.76
N PRO A 46 -18.38 -10.03 2.85
CA PRO A 46 -18.93 -9.65 4.14
C PRO A 46 -18.22 -8.43 4.73
N TYR A 47 -18.94 -7.62 5.49
CA TYR A 47 -18.28 -6.64 6.35
C TYR A 47 -17.38 -7.34 7.38
N LEU A 48 -16.45 -6.59 7.95
CA LEU A 48 -15.43 -7.16 8.86
C LEU A 48 -16.04 -7.92 10.04
N GLY A 49 -17.11 -7.39 10.66
CA GLY A 49 -17.82 -8.07 11.76
C GLY A 49 -18.39 -9.41 11.32
N ASP A 50 -19.16 -9.43 10.23
CA ASP A 50 -19.75 -10.66 9.69
C ASP A 50 -18.69 -11.68 9.28
N PHE A 51 -17.57 -11.21 8.72
CA PHE A 51 -16.44 -12.05 8.37
C PHE A 51 -15.85 -12.74 9.61
N ASP A 52 -15.63 -11.99 10.69
CA ASP A 52 -15.05 -12.53 11.92
C ASP A 52 -15.96 -13.57 12.60
N GLU A 53 -17.29 -13.31 12.60
CA GLU A 53 -18.26 -14.25 13.17
C GLU A 53 -18.31 -15.59 12.41
N ASN A 54 -18.12 -15.55 11.09
CA ASN A 54 -18.27 -16.70 10.21
C ASN A 54 -17.07 -16.95 9.32
N LYS A 55 -15.86 -16.71 9.83
CA LYS A 55 -14.62 -16.71 9.08
C LYS A 55 -14.41 -17.96 8.23
N LYS A 56 -14.59 -19.15 8.81
CA LYS A 56 -14.41 -20.43 8.08
C LYS A 56 -15.35 -20.55 6.88
N LYS A 57 -16.60 -20.09 7.01
CA LYS A 57 -17.59 -20.08 5.93
C LYS A 57 -17.13 -19.20 4.77
N TYR A 58 -16.68 -17.99 5.07
CA TYR A 58 -16.29 -17.03 4.03
C TYR A 58 -14.95 -17.41 3.38
N GLU A 59 -14.00 -17.91 4.15
CA GLU A 59 -12.73 -18.43 3.61
C GLU A 59 -12.97 -19.61 2.64
N ALA A 60 -13.89 -20.53 2.98
CA ALA A 60 -14.29 -21.62 2.07
C ALA A 60 -14.92 -21.12 0.76
N GLN A 61 -15.51 -19.92 0.77
CA GLN A 61 -16.07 -19.24 -0.41
C GLN A 61 -15.03 -18.33 -1.11
N MET A 62 -13.76 -18.38 -0.71
CA MET A 62 -12.70 -17.46 -1.16
C MET A 62 -13.07 -15.97 -0.96
N LYS A 63 -13.81 -15.64 0.08
CA LYS A 63 -14.18 -14.28 0.44
C LYS A 63 -13.37 -13.81 1.64
N GLY A 64 -12.74 -12.65 1.50
CA GLY A 64 -12.17 -11.87 2.61
C GLY A 64 -13.17 -10.83 3.11
N PRO A 65 -12.81 -10.00 4.09
CA PRO A 65 -13.62 -8.86 4.50
C PRO A 65 -13.73 -7.85 3.36
N ARG A 66 -14.89 -7.19 3.26
CA ARG A 66 -15.16 -6.16 2.26
C ARG A 66 -14.19 -4.98 2.41
N MET A 67 -13.66 -4.49 1.28
CA MET A 67 -12.78 -3.30 1.24
C MET A 67 -12.79 -2.62 -0.14
N ASP A 68 -13.97 -2.59 -0.79
CA ASP A 68 -14.15 -2.08 -2.16
C ASP A 68 -14.28 -0.55 -2.25
N THR A 69 -14.42 0.14 -1.12
CA THR A 69 -14.41 1.60 -1.07
C THR A 69 -13.10 2.12 -0.47
N TYR A 70 -12.80 3.40 -0.72
CA TYR A 70 -11.67 4.06 -0.06
C TYR A 70 -11.78 4.00 1.47
N ALA A 71 -12.97 4.25 2.01
CA ALA A 71 -13.22 4.23 3.45
C ALA A 71 -12.98 2.83 4.04
N ASP A 72 -13.52 1.80 3.39
CA ASP A 72 -13.29 0.42 3.84
C ASP A 72 -11.80 0.06 3.78
N LEU A 73 -11.10 0.41 2.70
CA LEU A 73 -9.68 0.09 2.56
C LEU A 73 -8.82 0.77 3.64
N ILE A 74 -9.05 2.07 3.92
CA ILE A 74 -8.27 2.77 4.96
C ILE A 74 -8.59 2.29 6.38
N SER A 75 -9.75 1.69 6.63
CA SER A 75 -10.08 1.10 7.92
C SER A 75 -9.12 -0.04 8.31
N PHE A 76 -8.53 -0.70 7.33
CA PHE A 76 -7.49 -1.72 7.52
C PHE A 76 -6.06 -1.15 7.57
N ILE A 77 -5.92 0.17 7.48
CA ILE A 77 -4.64 0.85 7.63
C ILE A 77 -4.58 1.58 8.98
N GLY A 78 -5.58 2.41 9.27
CA GLY A 78 -5.64 3.27 10.45
C GLY A 78 -6.44 2.67 11.60
N TRP A 79 -7.71 2.40 11.39
CA TRP A 79 -8.64 1.91 12.42
C TRP A 79 -9.90 1.35 11.74
N PRO A 80 -10.55 0.29 12.21
CA PRO A 80 -10.34 -0.42 13.50
C PRO A 80 -9.28 -1.52 13.45
N ASP A 81 -8.81 -1.98 12.29
CA ASP A 81 -7.76 -2.99 12.19
C ASP A 81 -6.43 -2.36 11.74
N THR A 82 -5.88 -1.52 12.62
CA THR A 82 -4.65 -0.79 12.36
C THR A 82 -3.53 -1.71 11.88
N GLY A 83 -2.97 -1.37 10.71
CA GLY A 83 -1.85 -2.10 10.13
C GLY A 83 -2.20 -3.40 9.43
N ALA A 84 -3.48 -3.75 9.26
CA ALA A 84 -3.87 -5.00 8.59
C ALA A 84 -3.33 -5.07 7.16
N ILE A 85 -3.44 -4.01 6.36
CA ILE A 85 -2.89 -3.95 5.01
C ILE A 85 -1.38 -4.18 5.04
N MET A 86 -0.67 -3.51 5.96
CA MET A 86 0.78 -3.65 6.09
C MET A 86 1.15 -5.09 6.44
N ARG A 87 0.52 -5.68 7.46
CA ARG A 87 0.78 -7.09 7.86
C ARG A 87 0.51 -8.08 6.74
N ARG A 88 -0.57 -7.87 5.99
CA ARG A 88 -1.03 -8.82 4.97
C ARG A 88 -0.25 -8.75 3.67
N LEU A 89 0.23 -7.56 3.31
CA LEU A 89 0.92 -7.31 2.04
C LEU A 89 2.44 -7.27 2.16
N ASP A 90 3.02 -7.20 3.38
CA ASP A 90 4.48 -7.11 3.55
C ASP A 90 5.22 -8.30 2.93
N ASP A 91 6.39 -8.03 2.37
CA ASP A 91 7.30 -9.03 1.81
C ASP A 91 8.15 -9.77 2.86
N GLY A 92 7.88 -9.54 4.14
CA GLY A 92 8.60 -10.08 5.28
C GLY A 92 9.73 -9.20 5.79
N LYS A 93 10.12 -8.16 5.04
CA LYS A 93 11.25 -7.30 5.43
C LYS A 93 10.95 -6.40 6.63
N SER A 94 9.67 -6.08 6.84
CA SER A 94 9.23 -5.26 7.98
C SER A 94 8.67 -6.11 9.12
N ALA A 95 8.32 -7.37 8.87
CA ALA A 95 7.72 -8.26 9.85
C ALA A 95 8.76 -8.85 10.80
N ALA A 96 8.45 -8.88 12.10
CA ALA A 96 9.21 -9.66 13.07
C ALA A 96 9.13 -11.15 12.69
N GLY A 97 10.24 -11.77 12.33
CA GLY A 97 10.29 -13.17 11.89
C GLY A 97 10.44 -13.36 10.38
N GLY A 98 10.52 -12.30 9.59
CA GLY A 98 10.99 -12.33 8.20
C GLY A 98 10.06 -13.06 7.21
N LYS A 99 8.80 -13.35 7.59
CA LYS A 99 7.86 -14.05 6.72
C LYS A 99 6.92 -13.08 6.01
N PRO A 100 6.69 -13.25 4.70
CA PRO A 100 5.70 -12.46 3.97
C PRO A 100 4.29 -12.61 4.55
N GLY A 101 3.51 -11.54 4.44
CA GLY A 101 2.09 -11.58 4.75
C GLY A 101 1.32 -12.51 3.80
N ASN A 102 0.21 -13.06 4.28
CA ASN A 102 -0.54 -14.08 3.55
C ASN A 102 -1.22 -13.58 2.26
N MET A 103 -1.33 -12.25 2.06
CA MET A 103 -1.85 -11.64 0.83
C MET A 103 -0.74 -11.17 -0.12
N TYR A 104 0.53 -11.23 0.29
CA TYR A 104 1.65 -10.79 -0.53
C TYR A 104 1.68 -11.48 -1.90
N GLN A 105 1.42 -12.79 -1.96
CA GLN A 105 1.43 -13.56 -3.19
C GLN A 105 0.38 -13.09 -4.22
N ASN A 106 -0.71 -12.46 -3.75
CA ASN A 106 -1.77 -11.95 -4.62
C ASN A 106 -1.40 -10.62 -5.30
N LEU A 107 -0.30 -9.98 -4.90
CA LEU A 107 0.17 -8.74 -5.53
C LEU A 107 0.70 -8.94 -6.95
N GLY A 108 1.04 -10.18 -7.36
CA GLY A 108 1.51 -10.45 -8.71
C GLY A 108 1.91 -11.90 -8.94
N ALA A 109 1.98 -12.30 -10.21
CA ALA A 109 2.39 -13.64 -10.62
C ALA A 109 3.90 -13.85 -10.41
N THR A 110 4.71 -12.80 -10.61
CA THR A 110 6.17 -12.83 -10.42
C THR A 110 6.59 -12.02 -9.21
N GLU A 111 7.78 -12.30 -8.69
CA GLU A 111 8.34 -11.52 -7.59
C GLU A 111 8.54 -10.05 -7.96
N GLU A 112 8.97 -9.79 -9.18
CA GLU A 112 9.13 -8.42 -9.70
C GLU A 112 7.80 -7.66 -9.69
N GLU A 113 6.72 -8.28 -10.17
CA GLU A 113 5.39 -7.69 -10.15
C GLU A 113 4.91 -7.44 -8.71
N ARG A 114 5.11 -8.41 -7.81
CA ARG A 114 4.77 -8.27 -6.38
C ARG A 114 5.49 -7.09 -5.74
N GLN A 115 6.80 -6.97 -5.95
CA GLN A 115 7.59 -5.87 -5.41
C GLN A 115 7.18 -4.51 -5.99
N LYS A 116 6.89 -4.43 -7.29
CA LYS A 116 6.36 -3.21 -7.93
C LYS A 116 5.05 -2.77 -7.29
N ASN A 117 4.11 -3.70 -7.14
CA ASN A 117 2.79 -3.40 -6.59
C ASN A 117 2.85 -3.12 -5.08
N LEU A 118 3.68 -3.83 -4.34
CA LEU A 118 3.95 -3.54 -2.92
C LEU A 118 4.52 -2.13 -2.74
N LYS A 119 5.42 -1.71 -3.62
CA LYS A 119 6.00 -0.36 -3.58
C LYS A 119 4.91 0.72 -3.66
N LEU A 120 3.91 0.56 -4.54
CA LEU A 120 2.78 1.50 -4.64
C LEU A 120 2.01 1.60 -3.31
N PHE A 121 1.71 0.47 -2.67
CA PHE A 121 1.06 0.48 -1.36
C PHE A 121 1.92 1.14 -0.28
N LYS A 122 3.23 0.84 -0.24
CA LYS A 122 4.17 1.45 0.72
C LYS A 122 4.28 2.97 0.55
N GLU A 123 4.31 3.45 -0.67
CA GLU A 123 4.35 4.88 -0.98
C GLU A 123 3.03 5.58 -0.64
N TRP A 124 1.89 4.95 -0.94
CA TRP A 124 0.57 5.46 -0.63
C TRP A 124 0.30 5.54 0.89
N VAL A 125 0.60 4.49 1.63
CA VAL A 125 0.49 4.46 3.10
C VAL A 125 1.49 5.43 3.74
N GLY A 126 2.62 5.62 3.11
CA GLY A 126 3.75 6.38 3.64
C GLY A 126 4.78 5.45 4.29
N LYS A 127 6.05 5.75 4.04
CA LYS A 127 7.17 4.93 4.51
C LYS A 127 7.18 4.70 6.03
N ASP A 128 6.87 5.75 6.79
CA ASP A 128 6.85 5.68 8.25
C ASP A 128 5.54 5.08 8.77
N GLY A 129 4.41 5.32 8.07
CA GLY A 129 3.15 4.63 8.31
C GLY A 129 3.27 3.12 8.11
N TRP A 130 3.96 2.68 7.06
CA TRP A 130 4.19 1.26 6.81
C TRP A 130 4.96 0.55 7.93
N LYS A 131 5.86 1.24 8.59
CA LYS A 131 6.71 0.72 9.68
C LYS A 131 6.05 0.72 11.05
N LEU A 132 4.79 1.15 11.17
CA LEU A 132 4.10 1.13 12.46
C LEU A 132 4.09 -0.28 13.04
N ASN A 133 4.40 -0.40 14.32
CA ASN A 133 4.46 -1.67 15.03
C ASN A 133 3.04 -2.22 15.28
N ARG A 134 2.45 -2.81 14.25
CA ARG A 134 1.09 -3.37 14.23
C ARG A 134 1.07 -4.76 13.59
N TRP A 135 2.12 -5.55 13.85
CA TRP A 135 2.32 -6.87 13.22
C TRP A 135 1.56 -7.99 13.90
N GLU A 136 1.02 -7.77 15.09
CA GLU A 136 0.16 -8.73 15.77
C GLU A 136 -1.27 -8.72 15.23
N ALA A 137 -2.03 -9.76 15.58
CA ALA A 137 -3.43 -9.87 15.20
C ALA A 137 -4.27 -8.74 15.82
N ARG A 138 -5.37 -8.42 15.17
CA ARG A 138 -6.37 -7.47 15.71
C ARG A 138 -6.74 -7.82 17.15
N GLY A 139 -6.91 -6.80 17.98
CA GLY A 139 -7.18 -6.92 19.41
C GLY A 139 -5.97 -7.15 20.30
N LYS A 140 -4.80 -7.45 19.72
CA LYS A 140 -3.54 -7.60 20.45
C LYS A 140 -2.58 -6.41 20.28
N VAL A 141 -2.80 -5.59 19.27
CA VAL A 141 -1.99 -4.37 19.04
C VAL A 141 -2.52 -3.23 19.91
N PRO A 142 -1.64 -2.31 20.38
CA PRO A 142 -2.08 -1.12 21.10
C PRO A 142 -2.95 -0.21 20.21
N ALA A 143 -3.75 0.65 20.83
CA ALA A 143 -4.48 1.70 20.10
C ALA A 143 -3.51 2.57 19.31
N ILE A 144 -3.97 3.05 18.14
CA ILE A 144 -3.21 3.98 17.33
C ILE A 144 -3.19 5.35 18.02
N THR A 145 -2.02 5.96 18.13
CA THR A 145 -1.88 7.32 18.68
C THR A 145 -2.04 8.37 17.58
N LYS A 146 -2.18 9.63 17.97
CA LYS A 146 -2.19 10.74 17.02
C LYS A 146 -0.88 10.80 16.22
N GLU A 147 0.25 10.62 16.89
CA GLU A 147 1.58 10.61 16.28
C GLU A 147 1.72 9.47 15.25
N ASP A 148 1.09 8.34 15.50
CA ASP A 148 1.04 7.23 14.53
C ASP A 148 0.15 7.56 13.33
N MET A 149 -1.03 8.16 13.57
CA MET A 149 -1.92 8.60 12.49
C MET A 149 -1.26 9.63 11.58
N ASP A 150 -0.48 10.55 12.13
CA ASP A 150 0.23 11.59 11.37
C ASP A 150 1.30 11.01 10.41
N LYS A 151 1.73 9.75 10.60
CA LYS A 151 2.65 9.02 9.70
C LYS A 151 1.93 8.42 8.49
N ILE A 152 0.61 8.26 8.55
CA ILE A 152 -0.21 7.65 7.49
C ILE A 152 -0.64 8.72 6.50
N LYS A 153 -0.33 8.53 5.21
CA LYS A 153 -0.61 9.52 4.15
C LYS A 153 -1.94 9.28 3.44
N VAL A 154 -2.13 8.11 2.91
CA VAL A 154 -3.32 7.59 2.19
C VAL A 154 -4.09 8.64 1.36
N LYS A 155 -3.41 9.37 0.50
CA LYS A 155 -4.04 10.39 -0.35
C LYS A 155 -5.13 9.79 -1.24
N TYR A 156 -6.29 10.47 -1.36
CA TYR A 156 -7.40 10.08 -2.24
C TYR A 156 -7.16 10.49 -3.69
#